data_95a845704bed02c87f2210c38735de07
#
_entry.id   95a845704bed02c87f2210c38735de07
#
_cell.length_a   1.000
_cell.length_b   1.000
_cell.length_c   1.000
_cell.angle_alpha   90.00
_cell.angle_beta   90.00
_cell.angle_gamma   90.00
#
_symmetry.space_group_name_H-M   'P 1'
#
loop_
_entity.id
_entity.type
_entity.pdbx_description
1 polymer ?
#
loop_
_entity_poly.entity_id
_entity_poly.type
_entity_poly.pdbx_seq_one_letter_code
_entity_poly.pdbx_strand_id
1 'polypeptide(L)'
;MDLFAVNWLGVVLAALAGFVVGGIWYGPVMGKKWMGAVGLTEEDVKSVNMGMVYGGAFAFSLLASWVLAHTFQSYAELGAEFSIGVKVLTAFGVALGFIVPAIGTNYLFSQKSKALFFIDAGYWLLFYIAMGLVHAYLP
;
A
#
# COMPACT_ATOMS: atom_id res chain seq x y z
N MET A 1 -8.82 -2.87 24.55
CA MET A 1 -8.60 -2.90 23.09
C MET A 1 -8.17 -4.32 22.70
N ASP A 2 -9.02 -5.04 22.00
CA ASP A 2 -8.71 -6.38 21.52
C ASP A 2 -8.06 -6.27 20.13
N LEU A 3 -6.78 -6.61 20.04
CA LEU A 3 -6.00 -6.51 18.80
C LEU A 3 -6.52 -7.42 17.68
N PHE A 4 -7.33 -8.40 18.00
CA PHE A 4 -7.87 -9.35 17.03
C PHE A 4 -9.36 -9.11 16.70
N ALA A 5 -10.00 -8.15 17.35
CA ALA A 5 -11.39 -7.79 17.11
C ALA A 5 -11.55 -6.89 15.89
N VAL A 6 -11.10 -7.36 14.74
CA VAL A 6 -11.24 -6.69 13.43
C VAL A 6 -11.97 -7.58 12.45
N ASN A 7 -12.55 -7.00 11.42
CA ASN A 7 -13.12 -7.77 10.31
C ASN A 7 -11.98 -8.37 9.45
N TRP A 8 -11.61 -9.62 9.73
CA TRP A 8 -10.52 -10.31 9.03
C TRP A 8 -10.79 -10.48 7.52
N LEU A 9 -12.05 -10.63 7.11
CA LEU A 9 -12.39 -10.64 5.69
C LEU A 9 -12.03 -9.30 5.04
N GLY A 10 -12.39 -8.19 5.70
CA GLY A 10 -12.02 -6.85 5.27
C GLY A 10 -10.50 -6.67 5.20
N VAL A 11 -9.75 -7.15 6.20
CA VAL A 11 -8.29 -7.10 6.23
C VAL A 11 -7.67 -7.82 5.04
N VAL A 12 -8.09 -9.05 4.76
CA VAL A 12 -7.55 -9.86 3.66
C VAL A 12 -7.92 -9.25 2.31
N LEU A 13 -9.17 -8.84 2.12
CA LEU A 13 -9.62 -8.25 0.85
C LEU A 13 -8.98 -6.88 0.59
N ALA A 14 -8.75 -6.08 1.62
CA ALA A 14 -8.03 -4.81 1.47
C ALA A 14 -6.56 -5.04 1.10
N ALA A 15 -5.90 -6.02 1.72
CA ALA A 15 -4.54 -6.41 1.34
C ALA A 15 -4.47 -6.91 -0.11
N LEU A 16 -5.42 -7.73 -0.54
CA LEU A 16 -5.52 -8.19 -1.93
C LEU A 16 -5.77 -7.03 -2.90
N ALA A 17 -6.64 -6.08 -2.56
CA ALA A 17 -6.90 -4.90 -3.38
C ALA A 17 -5.62 -4.08 -3.61
N GLY A 18 -4.85 -3.82 -2.55
CA GLY A 18 -3.55 -3.15 -2.65
C GLY A 18 -2.55 -3.94 -3.49
N PHE A 19 -2.53 -5.25 -3.35
CA PHE A 19 -1.67 -6.14 -4.13
C PHE A 19 -2.03 -6.13 -5.62
N VAL A 20 -3.32 -6.14 -5.96
CA VAL A 20 -3.81 -6.01 -7.35
C VAL A 20 -3.41 -4.65 -7.96
N VAL A 21 -3.53 -3.57 -7.19
CA VAL A 21 -3.03 -2.24 -7.60
C VAL A 21 -1.55 -2.31 -7.97
N GLY A 22 -0.74 -3.00 -7.17
CA GLY A 22 0.68 -3.23 -7.44
C GLY A 22 0.93 -3.97 -8.75
N GLY A 23 0.18 -5.03 -9.01
CA GLY A 23 0.28 -5.79 -10.25
C GLY A 23 -0.05 -4.97 -11.50
N ILE A 24 -1.07 -4.13 -11.41
CA ILE A 24 -1.47 -3.24 -12.51
C ILE A 24 -0.46 -2.10 -12.68
N TRP A 25 -0.06 -1.45 -11.60
CA TRP A 25 0.83 -0.30 -11.65
C TRP A 25 2.24 -0.66 -12.15
N TYR A 26 2.85 -1.68 -11.56
CA TYR A 26 4.20 -2.15 -11.94
C TYR A 26 4.21 -3.13 -13.10
N GLY A 27 3.06 -3.51 -13.64
CA GLY A 27 2.93 -4.28 -14.86
C GLY A 27 2.67 -3.37 -16.06
N PRO A 28 1.40 -3.32 -16.55
CA PRO A 28 1.08 -2.61 -17.80
C PRO A 28 1.22 -1.09 -17.74
N VAL A 29 1.08 -0.47 -16.56
CA VAL A 29 1.06 1.00 -16.44
C VAL A 29 2.46 1.59 -16.37
N MET A 30 3.26 1.20 -15.39
CA MET A 30 4.58 1.79 -15.09
C MET A 30 5.76 0.81 -15.17
N GLY A 31 5.51 -0.46 -15.51
CA GLY A 31 6.54 -1.49 -15.44
C GLY A 31 7.82 -1.17 -16.19
N LYS A 32 7.72 -0.71 -17.44
CA LYS A 32 8.89 -0.33 -18.27
C LYS A 32 9.62 0.89 -17.71
N LYS A 33 8.87 1.91 -17.28
CA LYS A 33 9.43 3.13 -16.70
C LYS A 33 10.10 2.83 -15.37
N TRP A 34 9.50 1.95 -14.56
CA TRP A 34 10.07 1.52 -13.30
C TRP A 34 11.38 0.75 -13.50
N MET A 35 11.42 -0.24 -14.40
CA MET A 35 12.65 -0.97 -14.70
C MET A 35 13.78 -0.05 -15.14
N GLY A 36 13.49 0.91 -16.01
CA GLY A 36 14.47 1.91 -16.43
C GLY A 36 14.94 2.82 -15.30
N ALA A 37 14.03 3.23 -14.42
CA ALA A 37 14.35 4.11 -13.29
C ALA A 37 15.14 3.41 -12.19
N VAL A 38 14.88 2.11 -11.96
CA VAL A 38 15.59 1.31 -10.95
C VAL A 38 16.88 0.67 -11.48
N GLY A 39 17.06 0.64 -12.80
CA GLY A 39 18.24 0.07 -13.45
C GLY A 39 18.25 -1.45 -13.55
N LEU A 40 17.07 -2.09 -13.57
CA LEU A 40 16.91 -3.53 -13.74
C LEU A 40 16.54 -3.89 -15.18
N THR A 41 17.05 -5.03 -15.64
CA THR A 41 16.65 -5.65 -16.92
C THR A 41 15.52 -6.67 -16.67
N GLU A 42 14.85 -7.10 -17.76
CA GLU A 42 13.87 -8.19 -17.67
C GLU A 42 14.49 -9.48 -17.14
N GLU A 43 15.75 -9.72 -17.47
CA GLU A 43 16.51 -10.89 -17.03
C GLU A 43 16.79 -10.83 -15.52
N ASP A 44 17.16 -9.66 -15.01
CA ASP A 44 17.34 -9.42 -13.57
C ASP A 44 16.04 -9.72 -12.81
N VAL A 45 14.91 -9.25 -13.29
CA VAL A 45 13.59 -9.48 -12.68
C VAL A 45 13.22 -10.96 -12.69
N LYS A 46 13.50 -11.68 -13.79
CA LYS A 46 13.24 -13.13 -13.90
C LYS A 46 14.12 -13.97 -12.99
N SER A 47 15.31 -13.50 -12.62
CA SER A 47 16.25 -14.22 -11.76
C SER A 47 15.87 -14.21 -10.27
N VAL A 48 14.93 -13.35 -9.88
CA VAL A 48 14.51 -13.17 -8.48
C VAL A 48 13.55 -14.29 -8.07
N ASN A 49 13.63 -14.71 -6.80
CA ASN A 49 12.63 -15.61 -6.22
C ASN A 49 11.29 -14.86 -6.05
N MET A 50 10.43 -14.98 -7.06
CA MET A 50 9.15 -14.27 -7.10
C MET A 50 8.19 -14.73 -5.99
N GLY A 51 8.28 -15.97 -5.54
CA GLY A 51 7.48 -16.46 -4.40
C GLY A 51 7.83 -15.72 -3.12
N MET A 52 9.11 -15.49 -2.85
CA MET A 52 9.58 -14.73 -1.69
C MET A 52 9.18 -13.25 -1.81
N VAL A 53 9.33 -12.65 -2.98
CA VAL A 53 9.00 -11.24 -3.21
C VAL A 53 7.50 -11.00 -3.06
N TYR A 54 6.68 -11.77 -3.75
CA TYR A 54 5.22 -11.60 -3.66
C TYR A 54 4.66 -12.03 -2.31
N GLY A 55 5.17 -13.11 -1.73
CA GLY A 55 4.79 -13.54 -0.38
C GLY A 55 5.13 -12.50 0.68
N GLY A 56 6.32 -11.93 0.64
CA GLY A 56 6.76 -10.86 1.53
C GLY A 56 5.93 -9.59 1.33
N ALA A 57 5.72 -9.17 0.09
CA ALA A 57 4.89 -8.00 -0.23
C ALA A 57 3.46 -8.18 0.27
N PHE A 58 2.88 -9.36 0.10
CA PHE A 58 1.52 -9.65 0.60
C PHE A 58 1.47 -9.65 2.13
N ALA A 59 2.49 -10.21 2.80
CA ALA A 59 2.57 -10.17 4.27
C ALA A 59 2.64 -8.73 4.80
N PHE A 60 3.41 -7.85 4.15
CA PHE A 60 3.42 -6.43 4.49
C PHE A 60 2.08 -5.74 4.20
N SER A 61 1.41 -6.12 3.13
CA SER A 61 0.07 -5.62 2.81
C SER A 61 -0.97 -6.04 3.85
N LEU A 62 -0.89 -7.26 4.35
CA LEU A 62 -1.74 -7.74 5.46
C LEU A 62 -1.49 -6.94 6.74
N LEU A 63 -0.23 -6.69 7.08
CA LEU A 63 0.12 -5.89 8.24
C LEU A 63 -0.42 -4.46 8.12
N ALA A 64 -0.23 -3.82 6.98
CA ALA A 64 -0.74 -2.47 6.72
C ALA A 64 -2.27 -2.42 6.81
N SER A 65 -2.94 -3.40 6.21
CA SER A 65 -4.40 -3.52 6.23
C SER A 65 -4.95 -3.75 7.64
N TRP A 66 -4.29 -4.61 8.42
CA TRP A 66 -4.67 -4.88 9.80
C TRP A 66 -4.55 -3.62 10.68
N VAL A 67 -3.46 -2.86 10.56
CA VAL A 67 -3.27 -1.60 11.30
C VAL A 67 -4.34 -0.57 10.89
N LEU A 68 -4.66 -0.48 9.60
CA LEU A 68 -5.68 0.45 9.11
C LEU A 68 -7.09 0.07 9.61
N ALA A 69 -7.42 -1.23 9.62
CA ALA A 69 -8.67 -1.74 10.19
C ALA A 69 -8.79 -1.38 11.67
N HIS A 70 -7.73 -1.60 12.44
CA HIS A 70 -7.67 -1.21 13.85
C HIS A 70 -7.85 0.28 14.07
N THR A 71 -7.25 1.09 13.22
CA THR A 71 -7.39 2.56 13.29
C THR A 71 -8.86 2.95 13.16
N PHE A 72 -9.55 2.43 12.15
CA PHE A 72 -10.97 2.74 11.95
C PHE A 72 -11.87 2.20 13.08
N GLN A 73 -11.60 0.99 13.54
CA GLN A 73 -12.34 0.40 14.65
C GLN A 73 -12.15 1.18 15.96
N SER A 74 -10.92 1.58 16.27
CA SER A 74 -10.63 2.37 17.47
C SER A 74 -11.37 3.71 17.48
N TYR A 75 -11.49 4.36 16.33
CA TYR A 75 -12.30 5.58 16.23
C TYR A 75 -13.80 5.29 16.39
N ALA A 76 -14.29 4.19 15.83
CA ALA A 76 -15.69 3.78 16.00
C ALA A 76 -16.04 3.48 17.48
N GLU A 77 -15.15 2.83 18.21
CA GLU A 77 -15.30 2.57 19.66
C GLU A 77 -15.34 3.87 20.47
N LEU A 78 -14.71 4.94 20.00
CA LEU A 78 -14.77 6.28 20.60
C LEU A 78 -16.01 7.09 20.17
N GLY A 79 -16.94 6.47 19.42
CA GLY A 79 -18.17 7.11 18.95
C GLY A 79 -18.00 7.96 17.68
N ALA A 80 -16.87 7.86 16.98
CA ALA A 80 -16.68 8.55 15.73
C ALA A 80 -17.25 7.73 14.56
N GLU A 81 -18.25 8.27 13.88
CA GLU A 81 -18.79 7.70 12.65
C GLU A 81 -18.12 8.34 11.43
N PHE A 82 -17.29 7.56 10.75
CA PHE A 82 -16.63 8.02 9.54
C PHE A 82 -17.42 7.61 8.29
N SER A 83 -17.73 8.61 7.46
CA SER A 83 -18.24 8.35 6.12
C SER A 83 -17.19 7.62 5.26
N ILE A 84 -17.64 7.01 4.17
CA ILE A 84 -16.77 6.37 3.18
C ILE A 84 -15.64 7.32 2.74
N GLY A 85 -15.99 8.56 2.43
CA GLY A 85 -15.03 9.57 2.00
C GLY A 85 -13.97 9.88 3.06
N VAL A 86 -14.36 9.96 4.33
CA VAL A 86 -13.41 10.22 5.43
C VAL A 86 -12.47 9.03 5.62
N LYS A 87 -12.95 7.79 5.53
CA LYS A 87 -12.10 6.59 5.62
C LYS A 87 -11.07 6.54 4.49
N VAL A 88 -11.49 6.80 3.26
CA VAL A 88 -10.59 6.86 2.10
C VAL A 88 -9.57 7.99 2.23
N LEU A 89 -10.01 9.17 2.65
CA LEU A 89 -9.12 10.31 2.86
C LEU A 89 -8.12 10.06 3.97
N THR A 90 -8.52 9.37 5.04
CA THR A 90 -7.62 8.95 6.12
C THR A 90 -6.54 7.99 5.61
N ALA A 91 -6.93 6.97 4.85
CA ALA A 91 -5.99 6.02 4.25
C ALA A 91 -5.03 6.71 3.28
N PHE A 92 -5.54 7.60 2.41
CA PHE A 92 -4.71 8.45 1.55
C PHE A 92 -3.75 9.32 2.37
N GLY A 93 -4.22 9.91 3.47
CA GLY A 93 -3.41 10.72 4.38
C GLY A 93 -2.27 9.94 5.03
N VAL A 94 -2.49 8.67 5.38
CA VAL A 94 -1.42 7.77 5.86
C VAL A 94 -0.34 7.59 4.79
N ALA A 95 -0.71 7.33 3.56
CA ALA A 95 0.25 7.21 2.46
C ALA A 95 1.01 8.52 2.22
N LEU A 96 0.28 9.62 2.11
CA LEU A 96 0.87 10.93 1.81
C LEU A 96 1.75 11.46 2.96
N GLY A 97 1.33 11.27 4.22
CA GLY A 97 1.99 11.85 5.39
C GLY A 97 3.08 10.98 6.02
N PHE A 98 3.04 9.66 5.81
CA PHE A 98 4.00 8.75 6.43
C PHE A 98 4.80 7.93 5.41
N ILE A 99 4.15 7.34 4.43
CA ILE A 99 4.82 6.43 3.48
C ILE A 99 5.65 7.22 2.46
N VAL A 100 5.04 8.21 1.81
CA VAL A 100 5.73 9.03 0.80
C VAL A 100 6.96 9.75 1.37
N PRO A 101 6.88 10.42 2.54
CA PRO A 101 8.06 11.00 3.16
C PRO A 101 9.12 9.97 3.56
N ALA A 102 8.73 8.79 4.03
CA ALA A 102 9.66 7.73 4.42
C ALA A 102 10.47 7.22 3.22
N ILE A 103 9.79 6.86 2.12
CA ILE A 103 10.50 6.43 0.91
C ILE A 103 11.30 7.57 0.28
N GLY A 104 10.77 8.79 0.32
CA GLY A 104 11.47 9.98 -0.18
C GLY A 104 12.78 10.22 0.55
N THR A 105 12.77 10.14 1.87
CA THR A 105 13.99 10.26 2.67
C THR A 105 14.99 9.17 2.32
N ASN A 106 14.55 7.91 2.24
CA ASN A 106 15.42 6.80 1.87
C ASN A 106 16.02 6.99 0.47
N TYR A 107 15.25 7.47 -0.49
CA TYR A 107 15.71 7.68 -1.87
C TYR A 107 16.68 8.85 -2.00
N LEU A 108 16.51 9.89 -1.20
CA LEU A 108 17.48 11.00 -1.12
C LEU A 108 18.85 10.50 -0.65
N PHE A 109 18.89 9.74 0.46
CA PHE A 109 20.15 9.21 0.99
C PHE A 109 20.77 8.13 0.10
N SER A 110 19.97 7.28 -0.53
CA SER A 110 20.46 6.22 -1.42
C SER A 110 20.67 6.68 -2.88
N GLN A 111 20.53 7.97 -3.16
CA GLN A 111 20.76 8.57 -4.48
C GLN A 111 19.91 7.97 -5.59
N LYS A 112 18.67 7.60 -5.30
CA LYS A 112 17.72 7.11 -6.30
C LYS A 112 17.19 8.26 -7.16
N SER A 113 16.73 7.95 -8.37
CA SER A 113 16.20 8.96 -9.30
C SER A 113 14.88 9.54 -8.81
N LYS A 114 14.61 10.80 -9.21
CA LYS A 114 13.30 11.42 -8.96
C LYS A 114 12.16 10.67 -9.65
N ALA A 115 12.42 10.13 -10.85
CA ALA A 115 11.44 9.33 -11.58
C ALA A 115 11.00 8.10 -10.78
N LEU A 116 11.93 7.37 -10.18
CA LEU A 116 11.64 6.23 -9.32
C LEU A 116 10.79 6.65 -8.12
N PHE A 117 11.15 7.74 -7.47
CA PHE A 117 10.38 8.28 -6.34
C PHE A 117 8.92 8.56 -6.72
N PHE A 118 8.66 9.24 -7.83
CA PHE A 118 7.28 9.55 -8.24
C PHE A 118 6.50 8.32 -8.67
N ILE A 119 7.13 7.34 -9.29
CA ILE A 119 6.49 6.06 -9.64
C ILE A 119 6.07 5.34 -8.36
N ASP A 120 6.95 5.19 -7.40
CA ASP A 120 6.68 4.46 -6.17
C ASP A 120 5.74 5.23 -5.24
N ALA A 121 5.86 6.55 -5.15
CA ALA A 121 4.92 7.38 -4.40
C ALA A 121 3.50 7.27 -4.97
N GLY A 122 3.34 7.32 -6.28
CA GLY A 122 2.05 7.12 -6.96
C GLY A 122 1.43 5.76 -6.63
N TYR A 123 2.22 4.70 -6.64
CA TYR A 123 1.78 3.37 -6.22
C TYR A 123 1.24 3.38 -4.78
N TRP A 124 1.98 3.89 -3.83
CA TRP A 124 1.56 3.87 -2.43
C TRP A 124 0.30 4.69 -2.17
N LEU A 125 0.12 5.81 -2.86
CA LEU A 125 -1.12 6.59 -2.78
C LEU A 125 -2.32 5.76 -3.26
N LEU A 126 -2.22 5.11 -4.42
CA LEU A 126 -3.28 4.26 -4.98
C LEU A 126 -3.53 3.01 -4.12
N PHE A 127 -2.48 2.40 -3.60
CA PHE A 127 -2.54 1.24 -2.70
C PHE A 127 -3.40 1.54 -1.47
N TYR A 128 -3.13 2.64 -0.78
CA TYR A 128 -3.89 3.01 0.42
C TYR A 128 -5.30 3.51 0.11
N ILE A 129 -5.52 4.16 -1.04
CA ILE A 129 -6.88 4.48 -1.50
C ILE A 129 -7.69 3.20 -1.69
N ALA A 130 -7.15 2.19 -2.35
CA ALA A 130 -7.81 0.90 -2.55
C ALA A 130 -8.12 0.20 -1.22
N MET A 131 -7.15 0.17 -0.30
CA MET A 131 -7.39 -0.36 1.05
C MET A 131 -8.47 0.40 1.80
N GLY A 132 -8.42 1.73 1.76
CA GLY A 132 -9.41 2.59 2.41
C GLY A 132 -10.82 2.36 1.88
N LEU A 133 -10.97 2.14 0.57
CA LEU A 133 -12.24 1.78 -0.04
C LEU A 133 -12.77 0.45 0.48
N VAL A 134 -11.95 -0.59 0.53
CA VAL A 134 -12.38 -1.90 1.04
C VAL A 134 -12.82 -1.80 2.50
N HIS A 135 -12.03 -1.16 3.36
CA HIS A 135 -12.39 -0.97 4.77
C HIS A 135 -13.59 -0.03 4.97
N ALA A 136 -13.90 0.81 4.00
CA ALA A 136 -15.09 1.67 4.05
C ALA A 136 -16.37 0.86 3.84
N TYR A 137 -16.33 -0.15 2.97
CA TYR A 137 -17.48 -1.01 2.66
C TYR A 137 -17.53 -2.30 3.49
N LEU A 138 -16.41 -2.72 4.05
CA LEU A 138 -16.27 -3.91 4.91
C LEU A 138 -15.62 -3.52 6.25
N PRO A 139 -16.32 -2.74 7.08
CA PRO A 139 -15.79 -2.26 8.35
C PRO A 139 -15.60 -3.36 9.39
#